data_8eccc1dc5948ef71a2240f7a58bd0bd6
#
_entry.id   8eccc1dc5948ef71a2240f7a58bd0bd6
#
_cell.length_a   1.000
_cell.length_b   1.000
_cell.length_c   1.000
_cell.angle_alpha   90.00
_cell.angle_beta   90.00
_cell.angle_gamma   90.00
#
_symmetry.space_group_name_H-M   'P 1'
#
loop_
_entity.id
_entity.type
_entity.pdbx_description
1 polymer ?
#
loop_
_entity_poly.entity_id
_entity_poly.type
_entity_poly.pdbx_seq_one_letter_code
_entity_poly.pdbx_strand_id
1 'polypeptide(L)'
;MLFRSCVISGSVLSGMKAVGPVDYLGRYALQVSVLEEGREKEFLGWITLGSNKFSISRTTLGHFAKKLFNMTTAVNGGERAMVPIGAYEHVVPLDIIPTLLLRDLSAGDTDSAQALGCLELDEEDLTLCTFVCPGKNEYGSLLRAALDKIEKEG
;
A
#
# COMPACT_ATOMS: atom_id res chain seq x y z
N MET A 1 28.49 11.30 4.01
CA MET A 1 27.08 11.17 4.36
C MET A 1 26.48 10.17 3.38
N LEU A 2 26.22 8.92 3.80
CA LEU A 2 25.59 7.96 2.90
C LEU A 2 24.11 8.35 2.77
N PHE A 3 23.71 8.82 1.60
CA PHE A 3 22.30 8.99 1.29
C PHE A 3 21.64 7.59 1.28
N ARG A 4 20.83 7.35 2.28
CA ARG A 4 20.03 6.12 2.35
C ARG A 4 18.71 6.40 1.63
N SER A 5 18.64 6.00 0.39
CA SER A 5 17.46 6.17 -0.45
C SER A 5 17.07 4.84 -1.07
N CYS A 6 15.76 4.61 -1.16
CA CYS A 6 15.16 3.54 -1.93
C CYS A 6 14.87 4.08 -3.33
N VAL A 7 15.50 3.51 -4.34
CA VAL A 7 15.25 3.84 -5.74
C VAL A 7 14.19 2.89 -6.28
N ILE A 8 13.22 3.43 -6.99
CA ILE A 8 12.06 2.72 -7.53
C ILE A 8 12.02 2.96 -9.03
N SER A 9 11.99 1.88 -9.80
CA SER A 9 11.71 1.92 -11.23
C SER A 9 10.19 2.05 -11.42
N GLY A 10 9.73 3.24 -11.77
CA GLY A 10 8.31 3.57 -11.88
C GLY A 10 7.84 4.55 -10.79
N SER A 11 6.54 4.58 -10.57
CA SER A 11 5.90 5.39 -9.53
C SER A 11 6.04 4.76 -8.14
N VAL A 12 5.69 5.53 -7.09
CA VAL A 12 5.63 5.00 -5.72
C VAL A 12 4.49 3.98 -5.55
N LEU A 13 3.45 4.05 -6.39
CA LEU A 13 2.27 3.19 -6.31
C LEU A 13 2.43 1.87 -7.08
N SER A 14 3.03 1.91 -8.27
CA SER A 14 3.11 0.77 -9.19
C SER A 14 4.56 0.32 -9.47
N GLY A 15 5.55 1.02 -8.91
CA GLY A 15 6.95 0.78 -9.23
C GLY A 15 7.58 -0.37 -8.44
N MET A 16 8.65 -0.91 -9.00
CA MET A 16 9.46 -1.95 -8.37
C MET A 16 10.74 -1.36 -7.80
N LYS A 17 11.13 -1.84 -6.60
CA LYS A 17 12.40 -1.44 -5.99
C LYS A 17 13.58 -1.90 -6.87
N ALA A 18 14.45 -0.98 -7.22
CA ALA A 18 15.67 -1.28 -7.95
C ALA A 18 16.68 -1.99 -7.02
N VAL A 19 16.92 -3.28 -7.25
CA VAL A 19 17.84 -4.09 -6.46
C VAL A 19 18.51 -5.15 -7.34
N GLY A 20 19.83 -5.17 -7.34
CA GLY A 20 20.62 -6.22 -8.01
C GLY A 20 20.29 -6.37 -9.50
N PRO A 21 19.76 -7.51 -9.95
CA PRO A 21 19.54 -7.76 -11.38
C PRO A 21 18.44 -6.88 -12.00
N VAL A 22 17.61 -6.23 -11.19
CA VAL A 22 16.54 -5.30 -11.63
C VAL A 22 16.89 -3.84 -11.35
N ASP A 23 18.19 -3.51 -11.27
CA ASP A 23 18.69 -2.16 -11.05
C ASP A 23 18.73 -1.35 -12.37
N TYR A 24 17.60 -1.32 -13.06
CA TYR A 24 17.38 -0.55 -14.29
C TYR A 24 15.93 -0.09 -14.40
N LEU A 25 15.71 0.93 -15.25
CA LEU A 25 14.35 1.40 -15.55
C LEU A 25 13.66 0.36 -16.42
N GLY A 26 12.56 -0.20 -15.93
CA GLY A 26 11.75 -1.17 -16.65
C GLY A 26 11.20 -0.60 -17.97
N ARG A 27 10.92 -1.48 -18.94
CA ARG A 27 10.47 -1.08 -20.29
C ARG A 27 9.21 -0.21 -20.27
N TYR A 28 8.31 -0.47 -19.36
CA TYR A 28 7.02 0.24 -19.24
C TYR A 28 7.05 1.36 -18.20
N ALA A 29 8.15 1.52 -17.47
CA ALA A 29 8.29 2.58 -16.49
C ALA A 29 8.81 3.86 -17.17
N LEU A 30 8.10 4.98 -16.98
CA LEU A 30 8.41 6.27 -17.56
C LEU A 30 9.15 7.21 -16.60
N GLN A 31 9.31 6.80 -15.34
CA GLN A 31 9.92 7.62 -14.31
C GLN A 31 10.74 6.78 -13.33
N VAL A 32 11.64 7.45 -12.63
CA VAL A 32 12.36 6.92 -11.47
C VAL A 32 11.93 7.70 -10.25
N SER A 33 11.48 7.00 -9.23
CA SER A 33 11.11 7.61 -7.94
C SER A 33 12.18 7.29 -6.90
N VAL A 34 12.45 8.23 -6.00
CA VAL A 34 13.42 8.06 -4.93
C VAL A 34 12.77 8.45 -3.61
N LEU A 35 12.78 7.53 -2.65
CA LEU A 35 12.28 7.75 -1.30
C LEU A 35 13.41 7.63 -0.28
N GLU A 36 13.33 8.45 0.76
CA GLU A 36 14.21 8.32 1.90
C GLU A 36 13.90 7.03 2.68
N GLU A 37 14.95 6.26 3.05
CA GLU A 37 14.75 5.08 3.88
C GLU A 37 14.43 5.48 5.32
N GLY A 38 13.22 5.18 5.76
CA GLY A 38 12.75 5.38 7.13
C GLY A 38 13.16 4.20 8.03
N ARG A 39 14.34 4.27 8.66
CA ARG A 39 14.82 3.25 9.60
C ARG A 39 14.61 3.64 11.06
N GLU A 40 14.34 4.90 11.32
CA GLU A 40 14.17 5.42 12.66
C GLU A 40 12.78 5.08 13.19
N LYS A 41 12.74 4.35 14.30
CA LYS A 41 11.51 4.10 15.05
C LYS A 41 11.42 5.12 16.18
N GLU A 42 10.36 5.93 16.16
CA GLU A 42 10.10 6.84 17.27
C GLU A 42 9.64 6.07 18.50
N PHE A 43 10.34 6.30 19.62
CA PHE A 43 9.91 5.77 20.91
C PHE A 43 8.59 6.42 21.33
N LEU A 44 7.58 5.61 21.65
CA LEU A 44 6.23 6.06 22.02
C LEU A 44 5.57 6.99 20.98
N GLY A 45 5.93 6.86 19.70
CA GLY A 45 5.46 7.70 18.61
C GLY A 45 3.93 7.74 18.44
N TRP A 46 3.21 6.76 18.96
CA TRP A 46 1.75 6.66 18.93
C TRP A 46 1.05 7.52 20.01
N ILE A 47 1.78 7.96 21.07
CA ILE A 47 1.25 8.85 22.12
C ILE A 47 1.54 10.32 21.81
N THR A 48 2.52 10.60 20.92
CA THR A 48 2.90 11.98 20.62
C THR A 48 1.79 12.71 19.86
N LEU A 49 1.62 14.00 20.13
CA LEU A 49 0.66 14.88 19.45
C LEU A 49 0.87 14.96 17.92
N GLY A 50 2.07 14.61 17.44
CA GLY A 50 2.40 14.40 16.05
C GLY A 50 2.10 15.57 15.12
N SER A 51 2.56 16.77 15.44
CA SER A 51 2.39 17.95 14.58
C SER A 51 3.04 17.82 13.19
N ASN A 52 3.99 16.90 13.04
CA ASN A 52 4.70 16.62 11.80
C ASN A 52 4.42 15.21 11.25
N LYS A 53 3.32 14.60 11.67
CA LYS A 53 2.92 13.24 11.24
C LYS A 53 1.68 13.30 10.39
N PHE A 54 1.71 12.56 9.27
CA PHE A 54 0.53 12.27 8.49
C PHE A 54 -0.28 11.15 9.16
N SER A 55 -1.60 11.33 9.26
CA SER A 55 -2.52 10.29 9.72
C SER A 55 -3.84 10.40 8.97
N ILE A 56 -4.31 9.27 8.45
CA ILE A 56 -5.61 9.17 7.77
C ILE A 56 -6.75 9.32 8.78
N SER A 57 -6.59 8.77 9.99
CA SER A 57 -7.61 8.75 11.05
C SER A 57 -7.80 10.08 11.77
N ARG A 58 -7.12 11.15 11.35
CA ARG A 58 -7.17 12.50 11.95
C ARG A 58 -6.81 12.56 13.44
N THR A 59 -6.09 11.56 13.95
CA THR A 59 -5.70 11.45 15.37
C THR A 59 -4.51 12.32 15.73
N THR A 60 -3.79 12.86 14.76
CA THR A 60 -2.59 13.69 14.98
C THR A 60 -2.85 15.16 14.65
N LEU A 61 -2.17 16.07 15.35
CA LEU A 61 -2.25 17.51 15.07
C LEU A 61 -1.76 17.89 13.67
N GLY A 62 -0.94 17.04 13.04
CA GLY A 62 -0.50 17.22 11.66
C GLY A 62 -1.65 17.31 10.66
N HIS A 63 -2.82 16.74 10.98
CA HIS A 63 -4.01 16.84 10.13
C HIS A 63 -4.49 18.29 9.92
N PHE A 64 -4.33 19.15 10.93
CA PHE A 64 -4.73 20.56 10.84
C PHE A 64 -3.72 21.41 10.09
N ALA A 65 -2.50 20.92 9.92
CA ALA A 65 -1.46 21.61 9.16
C ALA A 65 -1.65 21.30 7.67
N LYS A 66 -1.97 22.29 6.85
CA LYS A 66 -1.92 22.20 5.37
C LYS A 66 -0.45 22.16 4.93
N LYS A 67 0.22 21.06 5.19
CA LYS A 67 1.66 20.90 4.98
C LYS A 67 1.91 19.67 4.11
N LEU A 68 2.88 19.76 3.21
CA LEU A 68 3.42 18.61 2.53
C LEU A 68 4.29 17.82 3.51
N PHE A 69 4.02 16.53 3.63
CA PHE A 69 4.79 15.60 4.44
C PHE A 69 5.78 14.85 3.56
N ASN A 70 7.03 14.76 4.00
CA ASN A 70 8.00 13.89 3.36
C ASN A 70 7.68 12.45 3.72
N MET A 71 7.20 11.68 2.75
CA MET A 71 6.98 10.26 2.92
C MET A 71 8.31 9.51 2.85
N THR A 72 8.46 8.51 3.69
CA THR A 72 9.64 7.63 3.73
C THR A 72 9.20 6.18 3.52
N THR A 73 10.15 5.27 3.43
CA THR A 73 9.84 3.82 3.34
C THR A 73 9.44 3.21 4.69
N ALA A 74 9.27 3.99 5.75
CA ALA A 74 8.88 3.48 7.06
C ALA A 74 7.42 2.97 7.03
N VAL A 75 7.27 1.69 7.31
CA VAL A 75 5.95 1.06 7.46
C VAL A 75 5.47 1.28 8.88
N ASN A 76 4.63 2.29 9.08
CA ASN A 76 4.01 2.60 10.35
C ASN A 76 2.72 1.81 10.51
N GLY A 77 2.78 0.69 11.17
CA GLY A 77 1.66 -0.23 11.41
C GLY A 77 2.15 -1.48 12.12
N GLY A 78 1.26 -2.38 12.45
CA GLY A 78 1.60 -3.67 13.05
C GLY A 78 0.95 -4.79 12.25
N GLU A 79 1.71 -5.80 11.87
CA GLU A 79 1.19 -6.99 11.19
C GLU A 79 0.05 -7.60 12.00
N ARG A 80 -1.11 -7.65 11.40
CA ARG A 80 -2.33 -8.21 11.97
C ARG A 80 -3.32 -8.58 10.87
N ALA A 81 -4.35 -9.32 11.22
CA ALA A 81 -5.46 -9.57 10.33
C ALA A 81 -6.09 -8.26 9.83
N MET A 82 -6.71 -8.31 8.67
CA MET A 82 -7.42 -7.17 8.10
C MET A 82 -8.47 -6.64 9.09
N VAL A 83 -8.53 -5.31 9.21
CA VAL A 83 -9.52 -4.62 10.05
C VAL A 83 -10.46 -3.83 9.15
N PRO A 84 -11.77 -4.11 9.13
CA PRO A 84 -12.76 -3.41 8.30
C PRO A 84 -13.13 -2.06 8.93
N ILE A 85 -12.35 -1.04 8.65
CA ILE A 85 -12.49 0.31 9.25
C ILE A 85 -13.18 1.34 8.36
N GLY A 86 -13.70 0.95 7.19
CA GLY A 86 -14.30 1.87 6.22
C GLY A 86 -13.33 2.85 5.54
N ALA A 87 -12.02 2.72 5.78
CA ALA A 87 -11.02 3.56 5.14
C ALA A 87 -10.76 3.16 3.69
N TYR A 88 -11.03 1.92 3.35
CA TYR A 88 -10.82 1.39 2.01
C TYR A 88 -11.79 2.02 1.00
N GLU A 89 -13.03 2.22 1.37
CA GLU A 89 -14.07 2.84 0.54
C GLU A 89 -13.75 4.31 0.21
N HIS A 90 -12.94 4.96 1.03
CA HIS A 90 -12.51 6.35 0.79
C HIS A 90 -11.36 6.48 -0.21
N VAL A 91 -10.60 5.43 -0.43
CA VAL A 91 -9.39 5.47 -1.27
C VAL A 91 -9.54 4.74 -2.59
N VAL A 92 -10.56 3.90 -2.73
CA VAL A 92 -10.87 3.19 -3.97
C VAL A 92 -11.95 3.97 -4.73
N PRO A 93 -11.63 4.56 -5.89
CA PRO A 93 -12.58 5.34 -6.69
C PRO A 93 -13.44 4.47 -7.63
N LEU A 94 -13.30 3.14 -7.55
CA LEU A 94 -13.98 2.18 -8.40
C LEU A 94 -15.32 1.77 -7.81
N ASP A 95 -16.26 1.35 -8.64
CA ASP A 95 -17.59 0.86 -8.23
C ASP A 95 -17.53 -0.60 -7.78
N ILE A 96 -16.76 -0.84 -6.73
CA ILE A 96 -16.59 -2.14 -6.09
C ILE A 96 -16.80 -1.99 -4.57
N ILE A 97 -16.92 -3.12 -3.87
CA ILE A 97 -16.97 -3.14 -2.39
C ILE A 97 -15.60 -3.57 -1.85
N PRO A 98 -14.66 -2.62 -1.63
CA PRO A 98 -13.27 -2.97 -1.37
C PRO A 98 -13.10 -3.75 -0.07
N THR A 99 -13.83 -3.43 1.01
CA THR A 99 -13.71 -4.15 2.28
C THR A 99 -14.02 -5.63 2.14
N LEU A 100 -15.04 -6.01 1.38
CA LEU A 100 -15.38 -7.43 1.16
C LEU A 100 -14.34 -8.10 0.26
N LEU A 101 -13.97 -7.44 -0.84
CA LEU A 101 -12.98 -7.96 -1.76
C LEU A 101 -11.62 -8.23 -1.07
N LEU A 102 -11.12 -7.26 -0.29
CA LEU A 102 -9.84 -7.40 0.41
C LEU A 102 -9.87 -8.51 1.48
N ARG A 103 -11.03 -8.73 2.11
CA ARG A 103 -11.23 -9.84 3.02
C ARG A 103 -11.13 -11.18 2.29
N ASP A 104 -11.81 -11.31 1.15
CA ASP A 104 -11.86 -12.57 0.40
C ASP A 104 -10.51 -12.87 -0.24
N LEU A 105 -9.79 -11.85 -0.75
CA LEU A 105 -8.39 -11.98 -1.16
C LEU A 105 -7.49 -12.46 -0.01
N SER A 106 -7.68 -11.91 1.19
CA SER A 106 -6.90 -12.32 2.37
C SER A 106 -7.22 -13.73 2.85
N ALA A 107 -8.44 -14.20 2.59
CA ALA A 107 -8.87 -15.57 2.87
C ALA A 107 -8.46 -16.56 1.77
N GLY A 108 -8.04 -16.08 0.58
CA GLY A 108 -7.74 -16.91 -0.58
C GLY A 108 -8.98 -17.50 -1.26
N ASP A 109 -10.16 -16.88 -1.03
CA ASP A 109 -11.42 -17.25 -1.66
C ASP A 109 -11.50 -16.60 -3.05
N THR A 110 -11.17 -17.38 -4.07
CA THR A 110 -11.14 -16.93 -5.45
C THR A 110 -12.53 -16.78 -6.07
N ASP A 111 -13.51 -17.61 -5.67
CA ASP A 111 -14.86 -17.56 -6.21
C ASP A 111 -15.57 -16.28 -5.80
N SER A 112 -15.53 -15.97 -4.50
CA SER A 112 -16.10 -14.72 -3.96
C SER A 112 -15.37 -13.48 -4.51
N ALA A 113 -14.03 -13.55 -4.64
CA ALA A 113 -13.26 -12.45 -5.20
C ALA A 113 -13.61 -12.16 -6.66
N GLN A 114 -13.85 -13.19 -7.49
CA GLN A 114 -14.33 -13.04 -8.87
C GLN A 114 -15.71 -12.37 -8.92
N ALA A 115 -16.64 -12.82 -8.07
CA ALA A 115 -17.97 -12.23 -7.98
C ALA A 115 -17.95 -10.75 -7.55
N LEU A 116 -16.90 -10.33 -6.83
CA LEU A 116 -16.68 -8.95 -6.39
C LEU A 116 -15.85 -8.12 -7.38
N GLY A 117 -15.47 -8.67 -8.54
CA GLY A 117 -14.84 -7.94 -9.63
C GLY A 117 -13.30 -7.92 -9.58
N CYS A 118 -12.63 -8.88 -8.94
CA CYS A 118 -11.17 -8.91 -8.87
C CYS A 118 -10.49 -9.04 -10.24
N LEU A 119 -11.18 -9.54 -11.27
CA LEU A 119 -10.64 -9.70 -12.63
C LEU A 119 -10.45 -8.37 -13.37
N GLU A 120 -11.08 -7.31 -12.91
CA GLU A 120 -11.01 -5.97 -13.53
C GLU A 120 -9.94 -5.09 -12.87
N LEU A 121 -9.21 -5.62 -11.87
CA LEU A 121 -8.26 -4.86 -11.07
C LEU A 121 -6.81 -5.22 -11.41
N ASP A 122 -5.94 -4.21 -11.26
CA ASP A 122 -4.49 -4.38 -11.26
C ASP A 122 -3.93 -4.15 -9.84
N GLU A 123 -2.70 -4.60 -9.58
CA GLU A 123 -2.06 -4.45 -8.26
C GLU A 123 -1.98 -3.00 -7.80
N GLU A 124 -1.79 -2.06 -8.75
CA GLU A 124 -1.68 -0.64 -8.42
C GLU A 124 -2.98 -0.04 -7.87
N ASP A 125 -4.15 -0.57 -8.27
CA ASP A 125 -5.45 -0.13 -7.78
C ASP A 125 -5.62 -0.36 -6.27
N LEU A 126 -4.99 -1.42 -5.76
CA LEU A 126 -5.03 -1.79 -4.34
C LEU A 126 -3.89 -1.20 -3.50
N THR A 127 -2.94 -0.47 -4.10
CA THR A 127 -1.80 0.09 -3.37
C THR A 127 -2.23 1.07 -2.29
N LEU A 128 -3.23 1.91 -2.56
CA LEU A 128 -3.77 2.81 -1.55
C LEU A 128 -4.46 2.07 -0.41
N CYS A 129 -5.06 0.90 -0.69
CA CYS A 129 -5.63 0.03 0.35
C CYS A 129 -4.53 -0.51 1.27
N THR A 130 -3.40 -0.94 0.72
CA THR A 130 -2.21 -1.33 1.50
C THR A 130 -1.72 -0.17 2.38
N PHE A 131 -1.69 1.05 1.83
CA PHE A 131 -1.26 2.24 2.56
C PHE A 131 -2.17 2.58 3.75
N VAL A 132 -3.50 2.54 3.57
CA VAL A 132 -4.46 2.86 4.63
C VAL A 132 -4.66 1.72 5.63
N CYS A 133 -4.30 0.50 5.27
CA CYS A 133 -4.48 -0.68 6.10
C CYS A 133 -3.71 -0.57 7.42
N PRO A 134 -4.36 -0.70 8.59
CA PRO A 134 -3.67 -0.73 9.88
C PRO A 134 -2.74 -1.94 10.04
N GLY A 135 -3.11 -3.07 9.42
CA GLY A 135 -2.33 -4.31 9.41
C GLY A 135 -1.22 -4.33 8.39
N LYS A 136 -1.15 -3.33 7.48
CA LYS A 136 -0.17 -3.24 6.41
C LYS A 136 -0.08 -4.50 5.55
N ASN A 137 -1.24 -5.10 5.27
CA ASN A 137 -1.33 -6.23 4.36
C ASN A 137 -1.02 -5.77 2.93
N GLU A 138 -0.23 -6.56 2.21
CA GLU A 138 0.15 -6.30 0.82
C GLU A 138 -0.93 -6.83 -0.13
N TYR A 139 -1.96 -6.02 -0.36
CA TYR A 139 -3.12 -6.43 -1.16
C TYR A 139 -2.80 -6.64 -2.64
N GLY A 140 -1.83 -5.93 -3.20
CA GLY A 140 -1.40 -6.15 -4.58
C GLY A 140 -0.86 -7.56 -4.80
N SER A 141 -0.01 -8.06 -3.91
CA SER A 141 0.51 -9.42 -3.99
C SER A 141 -0.57 -10.49 -3.76
N LEU A 142 -1.56 -10.21 -2.89
CA LEU A 142 -2.70 -11.10 -2.68
C LEU A 142 -3.58 -11.17 -3.93
N LEU A 143 -3.84 -10.03 -4.59
CA LEU A 143 -4.58 -9.98 -5.86
C LEU A 143 -3.85 -10.81 -6.93
N ARG A 144 -2.54 -10.61 -7.12
CA ARG A 144 -1.77 -11.37 -8.10
C ARG A 144 -1.83 -12.88 -7.83
N ALA A 145 -1.66 -13.29 -6.58
CA ALA A 145 -1.76 -14.70 -6.20
C ALA A 145 -3.17 -15.29 -6.49
N ALA A 146 -4.23 -14.51 -6.27
CA ALA A 146 -5.59 -14.92 -6.59
C ALA A 146 -5.80 -15.05 -8.11
N LEU A 147 -5.34 -14.06 -8.90
CA LEU A 147 -5.44 -14.10 -10.36
C LEU A 147 -4.65 -15.27 -10.96
N ASP A 148 -3.42 -15.51 -10.48
CA ASP A 148 -2.61 -16.67 -10.91
C ASP A 148 -3.27 -18.00 -10.57
N LYS A 149 -3.99 -18.08 -9.46
CA LYS A 149 -4.74 -19.27 -9.06
C LYS A 149 -5.95 -19.47 -9.98
N ILE A 150 -6.71 -18.42 -10.25
CA ILE A 150 -7.86 -18.45 -11.16
C ILE A 150 -7.42 -18.88 -12.55
N GLU A 151 -6.32 -18.34 -13.08
CA GLU A 151 -5.78 -18.72 -14.39
C GLU A 151 -5.41 -20.21 -14.49
N LYS A 152 -4.92 -20.80 -13.39
CA LYS A 152 -4.52 -22.22 -13.37
C LYS A 152 -5.67 -23.19 -13.14
N GLU A 153 -6.66 -22.77 -12.39
CA GLU A 153 -7.79 -23.62 -12.00
C GLU A 153 -8.98 -23.51 -13.00
N GLY A 154 -8.95 -22.51 -13.87
CA GLY A 154 -9.94 -22.28 -14.95
C GLY A 154 -11.15 -21.54 -14.52
#